data_107028f1e6709c4349c3255f9117367b
#
_entry.id   107028f1e6709c4349c3255f9117367b
#
_cell.length_a   1.000
_cell.length_b   1.000
_cell.length_c   1.000
_cell.angle_alpha   90.00
_cell.angle_beta   90.00
_cell.angle_gamma   90.00
#
_symmetry.space_group_name_H-M   'P 1'
#
loop_
_entity.id
_entity.type
_entity.pdbx_description
1 polymer ?
#
loop_
_entity_poly.entity_id
_entity_poly.type
_entity_poly.pdbx_seq_one_letter_code
_entity_poly.pdbx_strand_id
1 'polypeptide(L)'
;MSKMHPAVEAVTARIIERSKPGRQAYLDLIAKQRDAGVNRPTLSCGNLAHGFAASGEDKPAIRGGKAMNIGIVSAYNDMLSAHQPYGRYPDQMKIFAREVGATAQVAGAVPAMCDGVTQGQDSMELSLFSRDVIAMATAVGLSHGMFESVAMLGICDKIVPGLLIGALRFGHLPTILVPAGPMPSGLANKEKQRVRQLYAAVSYTHLTLPTKRIV
;
A
#
# COMPACT_ATOMS: atom_id res chain seq x y z
N MET A 1 32.92 -9.17 10.17
CA MET A 1 31.50 -9.21 10.56
C MET A 1 31.41 -9.02 12.07
N SER A 2 30.69 -8.03 12.56
CA SER A 2 30.48 -7.85 14.02
C SER A 2 29.67 -9.04 14.55
N LYS A 3 30.15 -9.64 15.63
CA LYS A 3 29.48 -10.77 16.30
C LYS A 3 28.19 -10.24 16.96
N MET A 4 27.07 -10.89 16.71
CA MET A 4 25.79 -10.50 17.32
C MET A 4 25.88 -10.62 18.85
N HIS A 5 25.20 -9.74 19.58
CA HIS A 5 25.15 -9.79 21.05
C HIS A 5 24.45 -11.09 21.49
N PRO A 6 24.99 -11.86 22.46
CA PRO A 6 24.45 -13.16 22.87
C PRO A 6 22.95 -13.16 23.26
N ALA A 7 22.48 -12.09 23.90
CA ALA A 7 21.06 -11.97 24.24
C ALA A 7 20.18 -11.86 23.01
N VAL A 8 20.62 -11.14 21.95
CA VAL A 8 19.88 -11.03 20.68
C VAL A 8 19.87 -12.37 19.98
N GLU A 9 21.01 -13.09 19.96
CA GLU A 9 21.11 -14.43 19.37
C GLU A 9 20.15 -15.41 20.06
N ALA A 10 20.13 -15.43 21.39
CA ALA A 10 19.26 -16.31 22.18
C ALA A 10 17.75 -16.00 21.95
N VAL A 11 17.37 -14.71 21.87
CA VAL A 11 15.99 -14.31 21.56
C VAL A 11 15.61 -14.73 20.15
N THR A 12 16.49 -14.50 19.19
CA THR A 12 16.26 -14.88 17.79
C THR A 12 16.06 -16.39 17.64
N ALA A 13 16.89 -17.20 18.29
CA ALA A 13 16.76 -18.67 18.28
C ALA A 13 15.40 -19.13 18.83
N ARG A 14 14.95 -18.53 19.93
CA ARG A 14 13.62 -18.84 20.50
C ARG A 14 12.47 -18.44 19.56
N ILE A 15 12.57 -17.31 18.89
CA ILE A 15 11.58 -16.85 17.93
C ILE A 15 11.52 -17.82 16.74
N ILE A 16 12.67 -18.20 16.20
CA ILE A 16 12.76 -19.17 15.09
C ILE A 16 12.08 -20.49 15.49
N GLU A 17 12.44 -21.04 16.64
CA GLU A 17 11.88 -22.33 17.09
C GLU A 17 10.36 -22.27 17.27
N ARG A 18 9.87 -21.22 17.96
CA ARG A 18 8.44 -21.02 18.19
C ARG A 18 7.65 -20.85 16.89
N SER A 19 8.22 -20.20 15.90
CA SER A 19 7.51 -19.87 14.66
C SER A 19 7.59 -20.97 13.59
N LYS A 20 8.40 -22.01 13.76
CA LYS A 20 8.57 -23.09 12.76
C LYS A 20 7.24 -23.64 12.19
N PRO A 21 6.26 -24.09 13.02
CA PRO A 21 5.05 -24.68 12.46
C PRO A 21 4.23 -23.66 11.65
N GLY A 22 4.04 -22.46 12.19
CA GLY A 22 3.29 -21.40 11.49
C GLY A 22 4.01 -20.91 10.22
N ARG A 23 5.34 -20.82 10.26
CA ARG A 23 6.14 -20.46 9.10
C ARG A 23 6.05 -21.53 8.01
N GLN A 24 6.11 -22.80 8.36
CA GLN A 24 5.97 -23.89 7.40
C GLN A 24 4.60 -23.90 6.75
N ALA A 25 3.52 -23.80 7.56
CA ALA A 25 2.15 -23.72 7.03
C ALA A 25 1.97 -22.53 6.06
N TYR A 26 2.57 -21.39 6.37
CA TYR A 26 2.57 -20.23 5.45
C TYR A 26 3.30 -20.53 4.15
N LEU A 27 4.49 -21.11 4.21
CA LEU A 27 5.26 -21.45 3.01
C LEU A 27 4.56 -22.47 2.13
N ASP A 28 3.92 -23.48 2.73
CA ASP A 28 3.13 -24.48 2.02
C ASP A 28 1.91 -23.85 1.32
N LEU A 29 1.25 -22.90 1.99
CA LEU A 29 0.15 -22.15 1.38
C LEU A 29 0.61 -21.36 0.15
N ILE A 30 1.73 -20.62 0.27
CA ILE A 30 2.25 -19.81 -0.83
C ILE A 30 2.75 -20.70 -1.98
N ALA A 31 3.41 -21.82 -1.67
CA ALA A 31 3.82 -22.80 -2.66
C ALA A 31 2.60 -23.35 -3.43
N LYS A 32 1.55 -23.77 -2.72
CA LYS A 32 0.32 -24.24 -3.34
C LYS A 32 -0.34 -23.19 -4.26
N GLN A 33 -0.37 -21.94 -3.83
CA GLN A 33 -0.93 -20.85 -4.65
C GLN A 33 -0.07 -20.56 -5.89
N ARG A 34 1.25 -20.57 -5.75
CA ARG A 34 2.18 -20.40 -6.87
C ARG A 34 2.05 -21.54 -7.89
N ASP A 35 1.99 -22.78 -7.42
CA ASP A 35 1.92 -23.96 -8.27
C ASP A 35 0.56 -24.10 -8.98
N ALA A 36 -0.51 -23.54 -8.41
CA ALA A 36 -1.79 -23.41 -9.07
C ALA A 36 -1.77 -22.44 -10.26
N GLY A 37 -0.77 -21.56 -10.31
CA GLY A 37 -0.60 -20.60 -11.40
C GLY A 37 -1.58 -19.42 -11.33
N VAL A 38 -1.79 -18.80 -12.48
CA VAL A 38 -2.62 -17.60 -12.62
C VAL A 38 -4.10 -17.93 -12.55
N ASN A 39 -4.84 -17.27 -11.68
CA ASN A 39 -6.26 -17.55 -11.47
C ASN A 39 -7.18 -17.02 -12.59
N ARG A 40 -6.85 -15.90 -13.21
CA ARG A 40 -7.74 -15.24 -14.19
C ARG A 40 -8.21 -16.14 -15.34
N PRO A 41 -7.35 -16.98 -15.97
CA PRO A 41 -7.80 -17.91 -16.99
C PRO A 41 -8.75 -19.01 -16.49
N THR A 42 -8.79 -19.27 -15.18
CA THR A 42 -9.67 -20.28 -14.57
C THR A 42 -11.04 -19.74 -14.17
N LEU A 43 -11.23 -18.43 -14.26
CA LEU A 43 -12.51 -17.79 -13.95
C LEU A 43 -13.57 -18.23 -14.98
N SER A 44 -14.80 -18.45 -14.51
CA SER A 44 -15.92 -18.68 -15.43
C SER A 44 -16.12 -17.51 -16.37
N CYS A 45 -16.72 -17.73 -17.54
CA CYS A 45 -16.99 -16.67 -18.50
C CYS A 45 -17.76 -15.49 -17.90
N GLY A 46 -18.74 -15.78 -17.04
CA GLY A 46 -19.50 -14.74 -16.35
C GLY A 46 -18.65 -13.95 -15.35
N ASN A 47 -17.86 -14.62 -14.52
CA ASN A 47 -16.97 -13.99 -13.55
C ASN A 47 -15.92 -13.11 -14.23
N LEU A 48 -15.30 -13.63 -15.29
CA LEU A 48 -14.31 -12.88 -16.06
C LEU A 48 -14.95 -11.66 -16.74
N ALA A 49 -16.16 -11.79 -17.27
CA ALA A 49 -16.89 -10.69 -17.89
C ALA A 49 -17.13 -9.54 -16.90
N HIS A 50 -17.52 -9.84 -15.67
CA HIS A 50 -17.64 -8.82 -14.62
C HIS A 50 -16.29 -8.18 -14.30
N GLY A 51 -15.21 -8.93 -14.29
CA GLY A 51 -13.85 -8.44 -14.00
C GLY A 51 -13.30 -7.45 -15.03
N PHE A 52 -13.74 -7.50 -16.29
CA PHE A 52 -13.26 -6.59 -17.33
C PHE A 52 -14.31 -5.61 -17.89
N ALA A 53 -15.58 -5.74 -17.52
CA ALA A 53 -16.68 -4.98 -18.12
C ALA A 53 -16.46 -3.47 -18.12
N ALA A 54 -15.87 -2.93 -17.03
CA ALA A 54 -15.60 -1.51 -16.84
C ALA A 54 -14.18 -1.06 -17.27
N SER A 55 -13.42 -1.92 -17.96
CA SER A 55 -11.98 -1.65 -18.22
C SER A 55 -11.72 -0.80 -19.48
N GLY A 56 -12.77 -0.21 -20.08
CA GLY A 56 -12.61 0.69 -21.23
C GLY A 56 -11.82 0.06 -22.37
N GLU A 57 -10.76 0.72 -22.79
CA GLU A 57 -9.88 0.28 -23.89
C GLU A 57 -9.04 -0.98 -23.55
N ASP A 58 -8.82 -1.29 -22.27
CA ASP A 58 -8.09 -2.49 -21.84
C ASP A 58 -8.93 -3.77 -21.90
N LYS A 59 -10.24 -3.65 -22.12
CA LYS A 59 -11.18 -4.77 -22.17
C LYS A 59 -10.74 -5.91 -23.10
N PRO A 60 -10.32 -5.67 -24.36
CA PRO A 60 -9.87 -6.75 -25.26
C PRO A 60 -8.63 -7.49 -24.73
N ALA A 61 -7.67 -6.76 -24.15
CA ALA A 61 -6.43 -7.33 -23.64
C ALA A 61 -6.68 -8.20 -22.40
N ILE A 62 -7.50 -7.73 -21.46
CA ILE A 62 -7.87 -8.49 -20.25
C ILE A 62 -8.68 -9.73 -20.62
N ARG A 63 -9.67 -9.59 -21.51
CA ARG A 63 -10.50 -10.71 -22.00
C ARG A 63 -9.66 -11.77 -22.70
N GLY A 64 -8.68 -11.35 -23.49
CA GLY A 64 -7.83 -12.25 -24.28
C GLY A 64 -6.86 -13.07 -23.44
N GLY A 65 -6.66 -12.74 -22.17
CA GLY A 65 -5.86 -13.50 -21.22
C GLY A 65 -4.34 -13.50 -21.48
N LYS A 66 -3.87 -12.81 -22.53
CA LYS A 66 -2.46 -12.78 -22.93
C LYS A 66 -1.66 -11.68 -22.22
N ALA A 67 -2.29 -10.55 -21.94
CA ALA A 67 -1.65 -9.45 -21.22
C ALA A 67 -1.66 -9.72 -19.72
N MET A 68 -0.53 -9.45 -19.05
CA MET A 68 -0.46 -9.44 -17.58
C MET A 68 -1.32 -8.30 -17.05
N ASN A 69 -2.08 -8.54 -15.99
CA ASN A 69 -2.94 -7.53 -15.38
C ASN A 69 -2.43 -7.18 -13.98
N ILE A 70 -2.07 -5.92 -13.79
CA ILE A 70 -1.52 -5.40 -12.53
C ILE A 70 -2.66 -4.90 -11.66
N GLY A 71 -2.81 -5.45 -10.46
CA GLY A 71 -3.73 -4.93 -9.45
C GLY A 71 -3.14 -3.70 -8.76
N ILE A 72 -3.89 -2.61 -8.70
CA ILE A 72 -3.49 -1.40 -7.98
C ILE A 72 -4.32 -1.30 -6.71
N VAL A 73 -3.66 -1.32 -5.55
CA VAL A 73 -4.27 -1.03 -4.25
C VAL A 73 -3.80 0.34 -3.80
N SER A 74 -4.70 1.29 -3.60
CA SER A 74 -4.35 2.68 -3.38
C SER A 74 -4.84 3.20 -2.03
N ALA A 75 -3.95 3.88 -1.30
CA ALA A 75 -4.24 4.65 -0.10
C ALA A 75 -4.42 6.15 -0.42
N TYR A 76 -5.02 6.46 -1.56
CA TYR A 76 -5.31 7.85 -1.93
C TYR A 76 -6.19 8.55 -0.89
N ASN A 77 -5.85 9.79 -0.59
CA ASN A 77 -6.63 10.67 0.27
C ASN A 77 -6.26 12.14 0.00
N ASP A 78 -7.25 12.99 -0.22
CA ASP A 78 -7.03 14.41 -0.48
C ASP A 78 -6.55 15.20 0.75
N MET A 79 -6.96 14.77 1.94
CA MET A 79 -6.61 15.45 3.19
C MET A 79 -5.15 15.25 3.58
N LEU A 80 -4.52 14.20 3.09
CA LEU A 80 -3.18 13.80 3.51
C LEU A 80 -2.16 14.16 2.43
N SER A 81 -1.31 15.14 2.70
CA SER A 81 -0.36 15.67 1.71
C SER A 81 0.54 14.60 1.07
N ALA A 82 0.93 13.58 1.85
CA ALA A 82 1.73 12.48 1.35
C ALA A 82 0.94 11.48 0.49
N HIS A 83 -0.39 11.43 0.60
CA HIS A 83 -1.27 10.52 -0.10
C HIS A 83 -1.97 11.14 -1.31
N GLN A 84 -2.10 12.46 -1.34
CA GLN A 84 -2.76 13.20 -2.42
C GLN A 84 -2.18 12.87 -3.80
N PRO A 85 -0.86 12.72 -4.01
CA PRO A 85 -0.32 12.39 -5.33
C PRO A 85 -0.86 11.08 -5.92
N TYR A 86 -1.31 10.14 -5.09
CA TYR A 86 -1.89 8.87 -5.55
C TYR A 86 -3.18 9.02 -6.35
N GLY A 87 -3.84 10.18 -6.30
CA GLY A 87 -5.01 10.46 -7.15
C GLY A 87 -4.71 10.38 -8.65
N ARG A 88 -3.45 10.56 -9.06
CA ARG A 88 -3.03 10.53 -10.48
C ARG A 88 -2.30 9.24 -10.86
N TYR A 89 -1.75 8.51 -9.90
CA TYR A 89 -0.89 7.36 -10.18
C TYR A 89 -1.62 6.22 -10.91
N PRO A 90 -2.86 5.84 -10.55
CA PRO A 90 -3.53 4.74 -11.24
C PRO A 90 -3.67 4.96 -12.74
N ASP A 91 -4.02 6.16 -13.18
CA ASP A 91 -4.16 6.46 -14.61
C ASP A 91 -2.82 6.46 -15.34
N GLN A 92 -1.78 7.01 -14.73
CA GLN A 92 -0.41 6.93 -15.27
C GLN A 92 0.06 5.48 -15.37
N MET A 93 -0.19 4.67 -14.35
CA MET A 93 0.19 3.25 -14.35
C MET A 93 -0.52 2.46 -15.44
N LYS A 94 -1.78 2.74 -15.73
CA LYS A 94 -2.50 2.13 -16.84
C LYS A 94 -1.84 2.46 -18.19
N ILE A 95 -1.41 3.71 -18.39
CA ILE A 95 -0.69 4.13 -19.59
C ILE A 95 0.62 3.36 -19.72
N PHE A 96 1.46 3.37 -18.68
CA PHE A 96 2.74 2.67 -18.70
C PHE A 96 2.60 1.15 -18.82
N ALA A 97 1.56 0.56 -18.23
CA ALA A 97 1.28 -0.87 -18.38
C ALA A 97 1.02 -1.22 -19.87
N ARG A 98 0.25 -0.39 -20.59
CA ARG A 98 -0.01 -0.60 -22.03
C ARG A 98 1.25 -0.50 -22.87
N GLU A 99 2.17 0.42 -22.56
CA GLU A 99 3.44 0.58 -23.25
C GLU A 99 4.30 -0.69 -23.22
N VAL A 100 4.15 -1.51 -22.19
CA VAL A 100 4.86 -2.80 -22.05
C VAL A 100 3.97 -4.02 -22.36
N GLY A 101 2.82 -3.83 -22.98
CA GLY A 101 1.90 -4.90 -23.35
C GLY A 101 1.14 -5.53 -22.18
N ALA A 102 1.09 -4.86 -21.04
CA ALA A 102 0.32 -5.24 -19.86
C ALA A 102 -0.94 -4.38 -19.70
N THR A 103 -1.75 -4.69 -18.71
CA THR A 103 -2.89 -3.88 -18.27
C THR A 103 -2.81 -3.60 -16.77
N ALA A 104 -3.55 -2.62 -16.29
CA ALA A 104 -3.64 -2.35 -14.87
C ALA A 104 -5.08 -1.96 -14.47
N GLN A 105 -5.54 -2.48 -13.34
CA GLN A 105 -6.84 -2.16 -12.78
C GLN A 105 -6.72 -1.78 -11.32
N VAL A 106 -7.48 -0.80 -10.88
CA VAL A 106 -7.62 -0.51 -9.44
C VAL A 106 -8.39 -1.68 -8.80
N ALA A 107 -7.70 -2.44 -7.98
CA ALA A 107 -8.28 -3.57 -7.24
C ALA A 107 -9.14 -3.10 -6.06
N GLY A 108 -8.82 -1.93 -5.53
CA GLY A 108 -9.54 -1.31 -4.44
C GLY A 108 -8.76 -0.15 -3.82
N ALA A 109 -9.45 0.59 -2.95
CA ALA A 109 -8.86 1.60 -2.10
C ALA A 109 -8.79 1.09 -0.66
N VAL A 110 -7.78 1.55 0.07
CA VAL A 110 -7.66 1.33 1.51
C VAL A 110 -7.81 2.66 2.24
N PRO A 111 -8.41 2.68 3.45
CA PRO A 111 -8.49 3.90 4.22
C PRO A 111 -7.09 4.37 4.59
N ALA A 112 -6.90 5.69 4.62
CA ALA A 112 -5.68 6.31 5.10
C ALA A 112 -6.00 7.27 6.22
N MET A 113 -5.36 7.09 7.37
CA MET A 113 -5.40 8.01 8.50
C MET A 113 -3.97 8.45 8.81
N CYS A 114 -3.76 9.74 8.91
CA CYS A 114 -2.46 10.30 9.22
C CYS A 114 -2.48 10.97 10.58
N ASP A 115 -1.57 10.56 11.44
CA ASP A 115 -1.41 11.11 12.78
C ASP A 115 -1.16 12.63 12.75
N GLY A 116 -0.57 13.14 11.67
CA GLY A 116 -0.38 14.58 11.48
C GLY A 116 -1.67 15.39 11.45
N VAL A 117 -2.80 14.77 11.06
CA VAL A 117 -4.13 15.40 11.08
C VAL A 117 -4.84 15.14 12.39
N THR A 118 -4.70 13.93 12.95
CA THR A 118 -5.48 13.49 14.12
C THR A 118 -4.73 13.62 15.44
N GLN A 119 -3.48 14.06 15.43
CA GLN A 119 -2.66 14.20 16.65
C GLN A 119 -3.33 15.11 17.67
N GLY A 120 -3.47 14.61 18.89
CA GLY A 120 -4.12 15.33 19.99
C GLY A 120 -5.65 15.30 19.94
N GLN A 121 -6.24 14.55 19.01
CA GLN A 121 -7.70 14.30 18.96
C GLN A 121 -7.99 12.88 19.45
N ASP A 122 -9.18 12.67 20.01
CA ASP A 122 -9.64 11.34 20.47
C ASP A 122 -9.64 10.31 19.33
N SER A 123 -9.90 10.77 18.11
CA SER A 123 -9.90 9.91 16.92
C SER A 123 -8.53 9.33 16.56
N MET A 124 -7.43 9.83 17.14
CA MET A 124 -6.10 9.28 16.90
C MET A 124 -5.98 7.81 17.27
N GLU A 125 -6.76 7.35 18.24
CA GLU A 125 -6.81 5.94 18.66
C GLU A 125 -7.17 5.00 17.49
N LEU A 126 -8.00 5.44 16.55
CA LEU A 126 -8.35 4.67 15.35
C LEU A 126 -7.17 4.45 14.40
N SER A 127 -6.14 5.30 14.46
CA SER A 127 -4.94 5.15 13.64
C SER A 127 -4.25 3.80 13.88
N LEU A 128 -4.24 3.30 15.12
CA LEU A 128 -3.63 2.02 15.47
C LEU A 128 -4.39 0.83 14.87
N PHE A 129 -5.72 0.92 14.75
CA PHE A 129 -6.57 -0.09 14.16
C PHE A 129 -6.58 -0.07 12.64
N SER A 130 -6.15 1.03 12.02
CA SER A 130 -6.18 1.19 10.57
C SER A 130 -5.36 0.11 9.84
N ARG A 131 -4.29 -0.42 10.43
CA ARG A 131 -3.49 -1.50 9.83
C ARG A 131 -4.29 -2.74 9.52
N ASP A 132 -5.15 -3.18 10.45
CA ASP A 132 -5.97 -4.37 10.27
C ASP A 132 -7.02 -4.16 9.18
N VAL A 133 -7.66 -2.99 9.17
CA VAL A 133 -8.63 -2.60 8.14
C VAL A 133 -7.96 -2.54 6.76
N ILE A 134 -6.77 -1.94 6.66
CA ILE A 134 -5.99 -1.86 5.43
C ILE A 134 -5.60 -3.26 4.94
N ALA A 135 -5.14 -4.13 5.83
CA ALA A 135 -4.79 -5.51 5.49
C ALA A 135 -5.99 -6.28 4.96
N MET A 136 -7.15 -6.16 5.61
CA MET A 136 -8.40 -6.78 5.19
C MET A 136 -8.90 -6.23 3.85
N ALA A 137 -8.90 -4.90 3.67
CA ALA A 137 -9.31 -4.27 2.43
C ALA A 137 -8.41 -4.69 1.25
N THR A 138 -7.09 -4.76 1.48
CA THR A 138 -6.12 -5.29 0.51
C THR A 138 -6.45 -6.73 0.13
N ALA A 139 -6.70 -7.59 1.11
CA ALA A 139 -7.02 -8.99 0.88
C ALA A 139 -8.33 -9.14 0.10
N VAL A 140 -9.36 -8.35 0.42
CA VAL A 140 -10.64 -8.34 -0.33
C VAL A 140 -10.40 -7.98 -1.79
N GLY A 141 -9.66 -6.89 -2.06
CA GLY A 141 -9.34 -6.46 -3.41
C GLY A 141 -8.62 -7.53 -4.23
N LEU A 142 -7.59 -8.15 -3.67
CA LEU A 142 -6.78 -9.16 -4.35
C LEU A 142 -7.47 -10.52 -4.48
N SER A 143 -8.48 -10.83 -3.65
CA SER A 143 -9.24 -12.08 -3.69
C SER A 143 -10.08 -12.26 -4.95
N HIS A 144 -10.23 -11.23 -5.78
CA HIS A 144 -10.94 -11.34 -7.06
C HIS A 144 -10.24 -12.25 -8.09
N GLY A 145 -8.99 -12.60 -7.88
CA GLY A 145 -8.25 -13.52 -8.77
C GLY A 145 -7.95 -12.97 -10.16
N MET A 146 -8.02 -11.64 -10.33
CA MET A 146 -7.89 -10.96 -11.63
C MET A 146 -6.44 -10.54 -11.96
N PHE A 147 -5.51 -10.69 -11.02
CA PHE A 147 -4.20 -10.05 -11.08
C PHE A 147 -3.05 -11.05 -11.07
N GLU A 148 -2.05 -10.79 -11.89
CA GLU A 148 -0.78 -11.52 -11.94
C GLU A 148 0.34 -10.82 -11.15
N SER A 149 0.15 -9.54 -10.81
CA SER A 149 1.07 -8.77 -9.95
C SER A 149 0.33 -7.63 -9.27
N VAL A 150 0.97 -6.98 -8.29
CA VAL A 150 0.33 -5.96 -7.48
C VAL A 150 1.24 -4.75 -7.29
N ALA A 151 0.69 -3.56 -7.50
CA ALA A 151 1.28 -2.30 -7.10
C ALA A 151 0.49 -1.71 -5.91
N MET A 152 1.16 -1.48 -4.81
CA MET A 152 0.58 -0.95 -3.58
C MET A 152 1.01 0.49 -3.38
N LEU A 153 0.08 1.42 -3.53
CA LEU A 153 0.29 2.85 -3.39
C LEU A 153 0.04 3.24 -1.94
N GLY A 154 1.09 3.31 -1.17
CA GLY A 154 0.99 3.64 0.25
C GLY A 154 2.27 4.23 0.81
N ILE A 155 2.11 5.11 1.77
CA ILE A 155 3.16 5.73 2.57
C ILE A 155 2.66 5.86 3.99
N CYS A 156 3.49 6.19 4.94
CA CYS A 156 3.20 6.30 6.37
C CYS A 156 3.31 4.98 7.15
N ASP A 157 3.47 5.16 8.46
CA ASP A 157 3.87 4.13 9.42
C ASP A 157 2.80 3.08 9.77
N LYS A 158 1.53 3.33 9.47
CA LYS A 158 0.44 2.35 9.62
C LYS A 158 0.01 1.76 8.28
N ILE A 159 0.01 2.57 7.24
CA ILE A 159 -0.52 2.18 5.93
C ILE A 159 0.39 1.17 5.24
N VAL A 160 1.70 1.43 5.19
CA VAL A 160 2.65 0.51 4.58
C VAL A 160 2.67 -0.86 5.28
N PRO A 161 2.74 -0.96 6.62
CA PRO A 161 2.60 -2.24 7.30
C PRO A 161 1.25 -2.93 7.05
N GLY A 162 0.15 -2.19 7.00
CA GLY A 162 -1.17 -2.76 6.68
C GLY A 162 -1.23 -3.36 5.29
N LEU A 163 -0.73 -2.65 4.28
CA LEU A 163 -0.58 -3.14 2.92
C LEU A 163 0.31 -4.39 2.86
N LEU A 164 1.45 -4.37 3.58
CA LEU A 164 2.37 -5.51 3.64
C LEU A 164 1.72 -6.75 4.26
N ILE A 165 0.96 -6.60 5.35
CA ILE A 165 0.22 -7.71 5.97
C ILE A 165 -0.76 -8.32 4.95
N GLY A 166 -1.51 -7.49 4.24
CA GLY A 166 -2.40 -7.94 3.16
C GLY A 166 -1.63 -8.65 2.03
N ALA A 167 -0.51 -8.08 1.59
CA ALA A 167 0.35 -8.66 0.54
C ALA A 167 0.89 -10.03 0.92
N LEU A 168 1.29 -10.24 2.16
CA LEU A 168 1.81 -11.52 2.63
C LEU A 168 0.80 -12.65 2.47
N ARG A 169 -0.51 -12.39 2.56
CA ARG A 169 -1.55 -13.40 2.27
C ARG A 169 -1.51 -13.87 0.80
N PHE A 170 -1.01 -13.03 -0.09
CA PHE A 170 -0.86 -13.25 -1.52
C PHE A 170 0.61 -13.30 -1.94
N GLY A 171 1.47 -13.90 -1.12
CA GLY A 171 2.92 -13.92 -1.30
C GLY A 171 3.40 -14.64 -2.57
N HIS A 172 2.50 -15.27 -3.33
CA HIS A 172 2.76 -15.82 -4.66
C HIS A 172 2.66 -14.74 -5.77
N LEU A 173 2.07 -13.58 -5.50
CA LEU A 173 1.98 -12.47 -6.45
C LEU A 173 3.20 -11.55 -6.30
N PRO A 174 3.94 -11.28 -7.38
CA PRO A 174 4.92 -10.21 -7.39
C PRO A 174 4.30 -8.90 -6.93
N THR A 175 4.88 -8.27 -5.92
CA THR A 175 4.32 -7.06 -5.31
C THR A 175 5.38 -5.97 -5.21
N ILE A 176 5.00 -4.76 -5.59
CA ILE A 176 5.82 -3.56 -5.41
C ILE A 176 5.09 -2.55 -4.52
N LEU A 177 5.79 -2.01 -3.54
CA LEU A 177 5.34 -0.85 -2.77
C LEU A 177 5.80 0.42 -3.47
N VAL A 178 4.84 1.27 -3.83
CA VAL A 178 5.09 2.51 -4.58
C VAL A 178 4.87 3.69 -3.64
N PRO A 179 5.95 4.32 -3.15
CA PRO A 179 5.82 5.47 -2.27
C PRO A 179 5.45 6.73 -3.04
N ALA A 180 4.72 7.64 -2.39
CA ALA A 180 4.60 9.04 -2.80
C ALA A 180 5.48 9.92 -1.92
N GLY A 181 5.76 11.14 -2.35
CA GLY A 181 6.51 12.11 -1.57
C GLY A 181 5.59 13.09 -0.85
N PRO A 182 6.03 13.67 0.27
CA PRO A 182 5.34 14.80 0.88
C PRO A 182 5.36 16.00 -0.07
N MET A 183 4.32 16.81 -0.01
CA MET A 183 4.30 18.07 -0.74
C MET A 183 5.44 18.98 -0.26
N PRO A 184 6.11 19.72 -1.16
CA PRO A 184 7.07 20.72 -0.74
C PRO A 184 6.37 21.76 0.15
N SER A 185 6.88 22.00 1.33
CA SER A 185 6.44 23.15 2.12
C SER A 185 7.29 24.35 1.79
N GLY A 186 6.68 25.53 1.57
CA GLY A 186 7.37 26.74 1.16
C GLY A 186 8.40 27.32 2.13
N LEU A 187 8.62 26.67 3.31
CA LEU A 187 9.58 27.09 4.32
C LEU A 187 10.75 26.11 4.43
N ALA A 188 11.95 26.67 4.55
CA ALA A 188 13.14 25.89 4.88
C ALA A 188 12.97 25.16 6.26
N ASN A 189 13.56 23.99 6.40
CA ASN A 189 13.44 23.19 7.62
C ASN A 189 13.88 23.94 8.89
N LYS A 190 14.91 24.80 8.78
CA LYS A 190 15.41 25.62 9.89
C LYS A 190 14.34 26.63 10.38
N GLU A 191 13.60 27.23 9.47
CA GLU A 191 12.51 28.15 9.82
C GLU A 191 11.33 27.41 10.45
N LYS A 192 10.99 26.24 9.94
CA LYS A 192 9.96 25.38 10.56
C LYS A 192 10.32 25.00 11.99
N GLN A 193 11.58 24.66 12.21
CA GLN A 193 12.07 24.31 13.54
C GLN A 193 11.98 25.52 14.49
N ARG A 194 12.39 26.70 14.03
CA ARG A 194 12.27 27.94 14.79
C ARG A 194 10.83 28.25 15.17
N VAL A 195 9.88 28.16 14.23
CA VAL A 195 8.45 28.40 14.48
C VAL A 195 7.91 27.39 15.51
N ARG A 196 8.27 26.11 15.41
CA ARG A 196 7.86 25.08 16.38
C ARG A 196 8.41 25.35 17.79
N GLN A 197 9.65 25.81 17.89
CA GLN A 197 10.26 26.20 19.17
C GLN A 197 9.55 27.41 19.80
N LEU A 198 9.24 28.43 19.00
CA LEU A 198 8.49 29.60 19.46
C LEU A 198 7.06 29.23 19.91
N TYR A 199 6.41 28.31 19.19
CA TYR A 199 5.10 27.81 19.58
C TYR A 199 5.16 27.03 20.89
N ALA A 200 6.13 26.13 21.05
CA ALA A 200 6.33 25.40 22.28
C ALA A 200 6.66 26.31 23.48
N ALA A 201 7.37 27.44 23.24
CA ALA A 201 7.63 28.46 24.25
C ALA A 201 6.46 29.43 24.49
N VAL A 202 5.27 29.16 23.91
CA VAL A 202 4.07 30.01 23.98
C VAL A 202 4.30 31.43 23.42
N SER A 203 5.39 31.63 22.68
CA SER A 203 5.72 32.93 22.06
C SER A 203 5.06 33.12 20.68
N TYR A 204 4.25 32.13 20.25
CA TYR A 204 3.54 32.12 18.97
C TYR A 204 2.15 31.51 19.15
N THR A 205 1.12 32.23 18.80
CA THR A 205 -0.28 31.80 19.06
C THR A 205 -0.91 31.04 17.89
N HIS A 206 -0.29 31.05 16.70
CA HIS A 206 -0.77 30.34 15.52
C HIS A 206 0.34 29.72 14.70
N LEU A 207 0.27 28.42 14.46
CA LEU A 207 1.05 27.70 13.45
C LEU A 207 0.33 27.80 12.09
N THR A 208 0.30 28.96 11.48
CA THR A 208 0.04 29.06 10.04
C THR A 208 1.38 28.89 9.32
N LEU A 209 1.66 27.66 8.90
CA LEU A 209 2.70 27.45 7.89
C LEU A 209 2.19 28.01 6.57
N PRO A 210 2.83 29.06 5.99
CA PRO A 210 2.41 29.53 4.69
C PRO A 210 2.63 28.42 3.67
N THR A 211 1.55 27.78 3.26
CA THR A 211 1.55 26.93 2.09
C THR A 211 1.52 27.85 0.88
N LYS A 212 2.64 28.03 0.19
CA LYS A 212 2.59 28.56 -1.16
C LYS A 212 1.80 27.57 -2.00
N ARG A 213 0.62 27.95 -2.45
CA ARG A 213 -0.03 27.28 -3.59
C ARG A 213 0.93 27.41 -4.76
N ILE A 214 1.48 26.29 -5.20
CA ILE A 214 2.05 26.19 -6.54
C ILE A 214 0.86 25.90 -7.44
N VAL A 215 0.46 26.92 -8.18
CA VAL A 215 -0.50 26.82 -9.30
C VAL A 215 0.21 26.11 -10.45
#